data_a483888f54b261269f255180ecc136da
#
_entry.id   a483888f54b261269f255180ecc136da
#
_cell.length_a   1.000
_cell.length_b   1.000
_cell.length_c   1.000
_cell.angle_alpha   90.00
_cell.angle_beta   90.00
_cell.angle_gamma   90.00
#
_symmetry.space_group_name_H-M   'P 1'
#
loop_
_entity.id
_entity.type
_entity.pdbx_description
1 polymer ?
#
loop_
_entity_poly.entity_id
_entity_poly.type
_entity_poly.pdbx_seq_one_letter_code
_entity_poly.pdbx_strand_id
1 'polypeptide(L)'
;MSLAGTRSDPLMGYNFQVSLTDSQQSLVSAIGGLVLTVTGLQATAGFSEVSGLEATMDVESYDAGGLNGATLRFPGRVKWANLVFKRGVLASRPFGDTSDFWTWLQSFLDGQGVRKDGTISLLDETQTPTLVWGWTRGLPVKWTGATFNAAQSQVAIEHLEIAHEGLTLIQSGSSLGAAILGAVNAIF
;
A
#
# COMPACT_ATOMS: atom_id res chain seq x y z
N MET A 1 -35.94 -19.57 -17.22
CA MET A 1 -35.29 -18.24 -17.12
C MET A 1 -33.81 -18.52 -16.75
N SER A 2 -32.90 -18.30 -17.70
CA SER A 2 -31.45 -18.44 -17.48
C SER A 2 -30.98 -17.27 -16.65
N LEU A 3 -30.44 -17.54 -15.46
CA LEU A 3 -29.68 -16.54 -14.69
C LEU A 3 -28.45 -16.17 -15.51
N ALA A 4 -28.48 -14.99 -16.14
CA ALA A 4 -27.29 -14.41 -16.73
C ALA A 4 -26.26 -14.26 -15.60
N GLY A 5 -25.23 -15.11 -15.61
CA GLY A 5 -24.10 -15.00 -14.68
C GLY A 5 -23.48 -13.59 -14.85
N THR A 6 -23.40 -12.84 -13.80
CA THR A 6 -22.65 -11.57 -13.77
C THR A 6 -21.20 -11.89 -14.10
N ARG A 7 -20.79 -11.54 -15.32
CA ARG A 7 -19.39 -11.64 -15.73
C ARG A 7 -18.60 -10.65 -14.88
N SER A 8 -17.65 -11.15 -14.10
CA SER A 8 -16.68 -10.31 -13.38
C SER A 8 -15.45 -10.17 -14.27
N ASP A 9 -15.29 -9.02 -14.89
CA ASP A 9 -14.09 -8.74 -15.67
C ASP A 9 -12.93 -8.42 -14.71
N PRO A 10 -11.68 -8.86 -15.04
CA PRO A 10 -10.51 -8.56 -14.23
C PRO A 10 -10.26 -7.06 -14.14
N LEU A 11 -9.89 -6.57 -12.95
CA LEU A 11 -9.49 -5.18 -12.75
C LEU A 11 -8.17 -4.89 -13.46
N MET A 12 -8.07 -3.71 -14.06
CA MET A 12 -6.87 -3.27 -14.75
C MET A 12 -5.87 -2.65 -13.75
N GLY A 13 -4.62 -3.10 -13.78
CA GLY A 13 -3.58 -2.66 -12.84
C GLY A 13 -3.03 -1.24 -13.06
N TYR A 14 -3.48 -0.52 -14.09
CA TYR A 14 -3.00 0.84 -14.37
C TYR A 14 -3.73 1.93 -13.59
N ASN A 15 -4.91 1.65 -13.05
CA ASN A 15 -5.74 2.63 -12.36
C ASN A 15 -5.67 2.40 -10.85
N PHE A 16 -4.70 3.04 -10.20
CA PHE A 16 -4.49 2.88 -8.77
C PHE A 16 -4.13 4.19 -8.09
N GLN A 17 -4.35 4.24 -6.80
CA GLN A 17 -4.09 5.38 -5.94
C GLN A 17 -3.34 4.93 -4.68
N VAL A 18 -2.42 5.76 -4.20
CA VAL A 18 -1.68 5.52 -2.95
C VAL A 18 -1.91 6.67 -1.99
N SER A 19 -2.22 6.37 -0.73
CA SER A 19 -2.29 7.36 0.35
C SER A 19 -1.28 7.04 1.45
N LEU A 20 -0.81 8.08 2.12
CA LEU A 20 0.14 8.03 3.23
C LEU A 20 -0.43 8.82 4.41
N THR A 21 -0.35 8.25 5.62
CA THR A 21 -0.83 8.86 6.86
C THR A 21 0.18 8.56 7.97
N ASP A 22 0.40 9.48 8.90
CA ASP A 22 1.30 9.26 10.02
C ASP A 22 0.73 8.21 10.97
N SER A 23 1.52 7.19 11.33
CA SER A 23 1.09 6.05 12.17
C SER A 23 0.73 6.45 13.61
N GLN A 24 1.02 7.68 14.02
CA GLN A 24 0.63 8.20 15.35
C GLN A 24 -0.80 8.76 15.36
N GLN A 25 -1.42 8.91 14.21
CA GLN A 25 -2.82 9.32 14.13
C GLN A 25 -3.70 8.10 14.43
N SER A 26 -4.75 8.32 15.24
CA SER A 26 -5.67 7.23 15.63
C SER A 26 -6.32 6.58 14.42
N LEU A 27 -6.80 5.34 14.57
CA LEU A 27 -7.56 4.60 13.54
C LEU A 27 -8.69 5.45 12.90
N VAL A 28 -9.28 6.36 13.67
CA VAL A 28 -10.32 7.29 13.19
C VAL A 28 -9.76 8.23 12.12
N SER A 29 -8.52 8.71 12.28
CA SER A 29 -7.86 9.55 11.27
C SER A 29 -7.46 8.74 10.03
N ALA A 30 -7.03 7.49 10.22
CA ALA A 30 -6.73 6.59 9.09
C ALA A 30 -8.00 6.26 8.29
N ILE A 31 -9.12 6.01 8.96
CA ILE A 31 -10.44 5.82 8.32
C ILE A 31 -10.91 7.13 7.68
N GLY A 32 -10.73 8.27 8.35
CA GLY A 32 -11.00 9.60 7.80
C GLY A 32 -10.15 9.88 6.56
N GLY A 33 -8.88 9.53 6.58
CA GLY A 33 -7.96 9.63 5.45
C GLY A 33 -8.41 8.75 4.27
N LEU A 34 -8.88 7.55 4.52
CA LEU A 34 -9.46 6.67 3.49
C LEU A 34 -10.73 7.29 2.88
N VAL A 35 -11.63 7.81 3.72
CA VAL A 35 -12.85 8.49 3.24
C VAL A 35 -12.52 9.73 2.42
N LEU A 36 -11.56 10.56 2.88
CA LEU A 36 -11.11 11.74 2.14
C LEU A 36 -10.44 11.36 0.80
N THR A 37 -9.70 10.27 0.78
CA THR A 37 -9.08 9.75 -0.44
C THR A 37 -10.12 9.26 -1.43
N VAL A 38 -11.14 8.53 -0.96
CA VAL A 38 -12.29 8.08 -1.77
C VAL A 38 -13.09 9.26 -2.33
N THR A 39 -13.21 10.35 -1.57
CA THR A 39 -13.92 11.57 -2.02
C THR A 39 -13.06 12.50 -2.89
N GLY A 40 -11.81 12.15 -3.17
CA GLY A 40 -10.91 12.96 -4.00
C GLY A 40 -10.42 14.25 -3.35
N LEU A 41 -10.59 14.39 -2.03
CA LEU A 41 -10.21 15.60 -1.28
C LEU A 41 -8.74 15.64 -0.84
N GLN A 42 -8.00 14.51 -0.93
CA GLN A 42 -6.56 14.49 -0.71
C GLN A 42 -5.81 14.46 -2.06
N ALA A 43 -4.88 15.40 -2.22
CA ALA A 43 -3.99 15.41 -3.36
C ALA A 43 -3.07 14.18 -3.31
N THR A 44 -3.45 13.15 -4.03
CA THR A 44 -2.63 11.96 -4.19
C THR A 44 -1.57 12.26 -5.24
N ALA A 45 -0.30 12.10 -4.91
CA ALA A 45 0.76 12.18 -5.90
C ALA A 45 0.55 11.07 -6.94
N GLY A 46 0.67 11.38 -8.22
CA GLY A 46 0.59 10.38 -9.29
C GLY A 46 1.77 9.41 -9.18
N PHE A 47 1.47 8.16 -8.88
CA PHE A 47 2.45 7.08 -8.88
C PHE A 47 2.43 6.40 -10.25
N SER A 48 3.59 6.04 -10.76
CA SER A 48 3.72 5.28 -12.00
C SER A 48 3.72 3.77 -11.77
N GLU A 49 4.20 3.34 -10.61
CA GLU A 49 4.30 1.92 -10.27
C GLU A 49 4.33 1.72 -8.75
N VAL A 50 3.69 0.64 -8.30
CA VAL A 50 3.84 0.09 -6.95
C VAL A 50 4.11 -1.40 -7.07
N SER A 51 5.13 -1.89 -6.36
CA SER A 51 5.49 -3.31 -6.31
C SER A 51 5.85 -3.74 -4.90
N GLY A 52 6.02 -5.05 -4.68
CA GLY A 52 6.32 -5.59 -3.35
C GLY A 52 5.09 -5.98 -2.53
N LEU A 53 3.89 -6.04 -3.11
CA LEU A 53 2.72 -6.65 -2.48
C LEU A 53 2.90 -8.18 -2.41
N GLU A 54 3.79 -8.62 -1.53
CA GLU A 54 4.20 -10.02 -1.42
C GLU A 54 4.28 -10.45 0.04
N ALA A 55 3.80 -11.65 0.31
CA ALA A 55 3.90 -12.33 1.58
C ALA A 55 4.48 -13.71 1.37
N THR A 56 5.51 -14.07 2.10
CA THR A 56 6.12 -15.41 2.09
C THR A 56 5.96 -16.04 3.46
N MET A 57 5.51 -17.29 3.52
CA MET A 57 5.43 -18.05 4.76
C MET A 57 6.51 -19.12 4.77
N ASP A 58 7.34 -19.12 5.81
CA ASP A 58 8.27 -20.22 6.04
C ASP A 58 7.49 -21.50 6.33
N VAL A 59 7.99 -22.63 5.86
CA VAL A 59 7.39 -23.94 6.10
C VAL A 59 8.37 -24.81 6.87
N GLU A 60 7.97 -25.25 8.05
CA GLU A 60 8.72 -26.20 8.84
C GLU A 60 8.33 -27.63 8.46
N SER A 61 9.31 -28.48 8.19
CA SER A 61 9.08 -29.87 7.81
C SER A 61 9.45 -30.79 8.99
N TYR A 62 8.61 -31.76 9.26
CA TYR A 62 8.81 -32.75 10.31
C TYR A 62 8.62 -34.16 9.74
N ASP A 63 9.64 -34.98 9.90
CA ASP A 63 9.60 -36.39 9.50
C ASP A 63 9.24 -37.24 10.71
N ALA A 64 8.01 -37.76 10.73
CA ALA A 64 7.51 -38.62 11.80
C ALA A 64 8.01 -40.04 11.61
N GLY A 65 8.59 -40.63 12.66
CA GLY A 65 9.03 -42.03 12.64
C GLY A 65 7.87 -42.99 12.32
N GLY A 66 8.06 -43.86 11.32
CA GLY A 66 7.05 -44.78 10.85
C GLY A 66 6.13 -44.23 9.74
N LEU A 67 6.20 -42.97 9.38
CA LEU A 67 5.45 -42.37 8.27
C LEU A 67 6.36 -42.25 7.03
N ASN A 68 6.66 -43.35 6.37
CA ASN A 68 7.63 -43.39 5.26
C ASN A 68 7.12 -42.78 3.94
N GLY A 69 5.84 -42.47 3.85
CA GLY A 69 5.22 -41.97 2.62
C GLY A 69 4.91 -40.46 2.60
N ALA A 70 5.13 -39.72 3.71
CA ALA A 70 4.81 -38.29 3.79
C ALA A 70 5.66 -37.57 4.83
N THR A 71 6.01 -36.31 4.53
CA THR A 71 6.59 -35.34 5.46
C THR A 71 5.50 -34.43 5.94
N LEU A 72 5.35 -34.24 7.25
CA LEU A 72 4.42 -33.27 7.83
C LEU A 72 4.97 -31.86 7.66
N ARG A 73 4.11 -30.93 7.29
CA ARG A 73 4.47 -29.52 7.08
C ARG A 73 3.67 -28.63 8.01
N PHE A 74 4.36 -27.74 8.71
CA PHE A 74 3.76 -26.79 9.63
C PHE A 74 4.01 -25.36 9.16
N PRO A 75 3.03 -24.44 9.35
CA PRO A 75 3.21 -23.04 9.03
C PRO A 75 4.21 -22.41 9.99
N GLY A 76 5.21 -21.74 9.46
CA GLY A 76 6.18 -20.95 10.18
C GLY A 76 5.82 -19.45 10.18
N ARG A 77 6.84 -18.58 10.17
CA ARG A 77 6.65 -17.13 10.18
C ARG A 77 6.30 -16.59 8.81
N VAL A 78 5.40 -15.60 8.79
CA VAL A 78 5.16 -14.78 7.61
C VAL A 78 6.22 -13.69 7.51
N LYS A 79 6.77 -13.51 6.32
CA LYS A 79 7.72 -12.46 5.94
C LYS A 79 7.09 -11.60 4.87
N TRP A 80 7.24 -10.29 5.03
CA TRP A 80 6.74 -9.30 4.10
C TRP A 80 7.88 -8.75 3.26
N ALA A 81 7.70 -8.64 1.95
CA ALA A 81 8.63 -7.93 1.09
C ALA A 81 8.49 -6.41 1.31
N ASN A 82 9.55 -5.65 1.02
CA ASN A 82 9.46 -4.20 1.04
C ASN A 82 8.58 -3.70 -0.10
N LEU A 83 7.76 -2.68 0.16
CA LEU A 83 7.00 -1.99 -0.87
C LEU A 83 7.91 -1.00 -1.60
N VAL A 84 7.85 -1.00 -2.93
CA VAL A 84 8.58 -0.08 -3.78
C VAL A 84 7.61 0.81 -4.54
N PHE A 85 7.74 2.11 -4.34
CA PHE A 85 6.93 3.14 -4.98
C PHE A 85 7.76 3.91 -5.98
N LYS A 86 7.22 4.13 -7.19
CA LYS A 86 7.83 4.97 -8.22
C LYS A 86 6.87 6.10 -8.58
N ARG A 87 7.39 7.31 -8.67
CA ARG A 87 6.62 8.48 -9.11
C ARG A 87 7.46 9.46 -9.89
N GLY A 88 6.80 10.29 -10.68
CA GLY A 88 7.45 11.44 -11.30
C GLY A 88 7.83 12.49 -10.25
N VAL A 89 8.98 13.14 -10.45
CA VAL A 89 9.40 14.27 -9.60
C VAL A 89 8.49 15.47 -9.86
N LEU A 90 7.85 16.00 -8.80
CA LEU A 90 6.96 17.15 -8.90
C LEU A 90 7.75 18.45 -8.80
N ALA A 91 7.49 19.39 -9.72
CA ALA A 91 8.17 20.68 -9.76
C ALA A 91 7.72 21.65 -8.65
N SER A 92 6.47 21.51 -8.17
CA SER A 92 5.90 22.36 -7.14
C SER A 92 5.57 21.52 -5.91
N ARG A 93 6.35 21.73 -4.85
CA ARG A 93 6.14 21.10 -3.54
C ARG A 93 5.96 22.21 -2.52
N PRO A 94 4.90 22.18 -1.68
CA PRO A 94 4.82 23.06 -0.54
C PRO A 94 6.03 22.83 0.37
N PHE A 95 6.64 23.90 0.85
CA PHE A 95 7.76 23.81 1.79
C PHE A 95 7.29 23.12 3.07
N GLY A 96 7.96 22.03 3.47
CA GLY A 96 7.59 21.25 4.65
C GLY A 96 6.57 20.14 4.40
N ASP A 97 6.26 19.82 3.14
CA ASP A 97 5.41 18.68 2.80
C ASP A 97 6.11 17.35 3.15
N THR A 98 5.67 16.71 4.24
CA THR A 98 6.17 15.41 4.69
C THR A 98 5.73 14.24 3.79
N SER A 99 4.91 14.49 2.78
CA SER A 99 4.57 13.51 1.75
C SER A 99 5.71 13.31 0.74
N ASP A 100 6.71 14.21 0.75
CA ASP A 100 7.90 14.07 -0.07
C ASP A 100 8.80 12.92 0.43
N PHE A 101 9.19 12.04 -0.48
CA PHE A 101 10.00 10.85 -0.18
C PHE A 101 11.33 11.18 0.45
N TRP A 102 12.03 12.18 -0.07
CA TRP A 102 13.30 12.62 0.47
C TRP A 102 13.15 13.23 1.86
N THR A 103 12.19 14.13 2.03
CA THR A 103 11.91 14.77 3.32
C THR A 103 11.53 13.74 4.39
N TRP A 104 10.74 12.73 4.02
CA TRP A 104 10.40 11.64 4.94
C TRP A 104 11.64 10.83 5.36
N LEU A 105 12.50 10.43 4.42
CA LEU A 105 13.75 9.75 4.76
C LEU A 105 14.67 10.64 5.61
N GLN A 106 14.81 11.91 5.23
CA GLN A 106 15.66 12.87 5.95
C GLN A 106 15.20 13.07 7.39
N SER A 107 13.89 13.06 7.67
CA SER A 107 13.38 13.18 9.05
C SER A 107 13.92 12.10 9.99
N PHE A 108 14.20 10.90 9.50
CA PHE A 108 14.85 9.84 10.29
C PHE A 108 16.34 10.13 10.54
N LEU A 109 17.04 10.75 9.61
CA LEU A 109 18.43 11.19 9.79
C LEU A 109 18.52 12.28 10.87
N ASP A 110 17.50 13.15 10.91
CA ASP A 110 17.40 14.25 11.88
C ASP A 110 16.86 13.78 13.26
N GLY A 111 16.57 12.48 13.43
CA GLY A 111 16.06 11.92 14.68
C GLY A 111 14.59 12.22 14.97
N GLN A 112 13.84 12.77 14.00
CA GLN A 112 12.42 13.14 14.12
C GLN A 112 11.52 12.30 13.23
N GLY A 113 12.02 11.20 12.69
CA GLY A 113 11.30 10.37 11.75
C GLY A 113 10.05 9.74 12.35
N VAL A 114 8.93 9.88 11.63
CA VAL A 114 7.65 9.26 11.97
C VAL A 114 7.36 8.16 10.98
N ARG A 115 6.96 6.98 11.48
CA ARG A 115 6.50 5.88 10.65
C ARG A 115 5.16 6.26 10.02
N LYS A 116 4.91 5.78 8.80
CA LYS A 116 3.66 6.06 8.09
C LYS A 116 2.91 4.79 7.79
N ASP A 117 1.61 4.86 7.98
CA ASP A 117 0.65 3.90 7.47
C ASP A 117 0.18 4.36 6.08
N GLY A 118 -0.44 3.50 5.34
CA GLY A 118 -1.01 3.93 4.08
C GLY A 118 -1.81 2.86 3.38
N THR A 119 -2.38 3.23 2.24
CA THR A 119 -3.20 2.35 1.43
C THR A 119 -2.79 2.39 -0.04
N ILE A 120 -2.96 1.26 -0.70
CA ILE A 120 -2.86 1.09 -2.15
C ILE A 120 -4.25 0.66 -2.61
N SER A 121 -4.92 1.53 -3.34
CA SER A 121 -6.29 1.30 -3.83
C SER A 121 -6.26 1.07 -5.32
N LEU A 122 -6.77 -0.07 -5.78
CA LEU A 122 -7.05 -0.33 -7.17
C LEU A 122 -8.45 0.18 -7.49
N LEU A 123 -8.56 1.01 -8.51
CA LEU A 123 -9.78 1.67 -8.90
C LEU A 123 -10.41 0.98 -10.12
N ASP A 124 -11.73 1.01 -10.20
CA ASP A 124 -12.43 0.62 -11.41
C ASP A 124 -12.43 1.74 -12.47
N GLU A 125 -13.11 1.51 -13.58
CA GLU A 125 -13.25 2.51 -14.67
C GLU A 125 -14.00 3.77 -14.24
N THR A 126 -14.79 3.69 -13.15
CA THR A 126 -15.54 4.82 -12.58
C THR A 126 -14.75 5.56 -11.49
N GLN A 127 -13.45 5.24 -11.30
CA GLN A 127 -12.58 5.78 -10.25
C GLN A 127 -13.05 5.41 -8.84
N THR A 128 -13.80 4.30 -8.70
CA THR A 128 -14.24 3.81 -7.40
C THR A 128 -13.25 2.76 -6.88
N PRO A 129 -12.78 2.87 -5.63
CA PRO A 129 -11.89 1.87 -5.04
C PRO A 129 -12.58 0.52 -4.93
N THR A 130 -12.03 -0.49 -5.61
CA THR A 130 -12.59 -1.86 -5.64
C THR A 130 -11.76 -2.80 -4.78
N LEU A 131 -10.44 -2.64 -4.78
CA LEU A 131 -9.51 -3.43 -3.98
C LEU A 131 -8.57 -2.49 -3.23
N VAL A 132 -8.52 -2.60 -1.91
CA VAL A 132 -7.71 -1.71 -1.06
C VAL A 132 -6.80 -2.53 -0.15
N TRP A 133 -5.51 -2.36 -0.32
CA TRP A 133 -4.46 -2.90 0.53
C TRP A 133 -3.97 -1.83 1.50
N GLY A 134 -3.96 -2.13 2.80
CA GLY A 134 -3.35 -1.28 3.82
C GLY A 134 -2.02 -1.86 4.29
N TRP A 135 -1.03 -1.00 4.54
CA TRP A 135 0.18 -1.37 5.27
C TRP A 135 0.29 -0.57 6.55
N THR A 136 0.98 -1.13 7.54
CA THR A 136 1.15 -0.52 8.85
C THR A 136 2.61 -0.27 9.17
N ARG A 137 2.87 0.83 9.87
CA ARG A 137 4.16 1.22 10.43
C ARG A 137 5.31 1.23 9.42
N GLY A 138 5.04 1.75 8.23
CA GLY A 138 6.03 1.90 7.16
C GLY A 138 7.24 2.73 7.59
N LEU A 139 8.41 2.27 7.20
CA LEU A 139 9.72 2.89 7.45
C LEU A 139 10.44 3.04 6.11
N PRO A 140 10.87 4.23 5.70
CA PRO A 140 11.64 4.40 4.48
C PRO A 140 13.03 3.78 4.67
N VAL A 141 13.39 2.83 3.81
CA VAL A 141 14.68 2.12 3.90
C VAL A 141 15.63 2.47 2.77
N LYS A 142 15.09 2.91 1.62
CA LYS A 142 15.89 3.31 0.48
C LYS A 142 15.15 4.34 -0.36
N TRP A 143 15.83 5.41 -0.70
CA TRP A 143 15.38 6.37 -1.70
C TRP A 143 16.38 6.43 -2.85
N THR A 144 15.86 6.48 -4.07
CA THR A 144 16.65 6.62 -5.27
C THR A 144 16.09 7.81 -6.05
N GLY A 145 16.90 8.86 -6.15
CA GLY A 145 16.55 10.05 -6.93
C GLY A 145 16.51 9.78 -8.42
N ALA A 146 15.93 10.72 -9.15
CA ALA A 146 15.85 10.64 -10.61
C ALA A 146 17.23 10.71 -11.26
N THR A 147 17.42 9.96 -12.33
CA THR A 147 18.59 10.11 -13.21
C THR A 147 18.38 11.28 -14.16
N PHE A 148 19.35 12.18 -14.25
CA PHE A 148 19.32 13.33 -15.16
C PHE A 148 20.18 13.07 -16.38
N ASN A 149 19.60 13.19 -17.57
CA ASN A 149 20.29 13.08 -18.84
C ASN A 149 19.77 14.13 -19.82
N ALA A 150 20.60 15.13 -20.11
CA ALA A 150 20.23 16.25 -20.97
C ALA A 150 20.01 15.85 -22.45
N ALA A 151 20.53 14.68 -22.86
CA ALA A 151 20.37 14.17 -24.23
C ALA A 151 19.06 13.39 -24.46
N GLN A 152 18.28 13.14 -23.38
CA GLN A 152 17.05 12.33 -23.47
C GLN A 152 15.88 13.11 -22.88
N SER A 153 14.77 13.18 -23.62
CA SER A 153 13.52 13.76 -23.13
C SER A 153 12.73 12.68 -22.36
N GLN A 154 13.08 12.48 -21.08
CA GLN A 154 12.43 11.51 -20.20
C GLN A 154 11.89 12.18 -18.95
N VAL A 155 10.81 11.63 -18.41
CA VAL A 155 10.26 12.06 -17.12
C VAL A 155 11.25 11.65 -16.02
N ALA A 156 11.59 12.59 -15.14
CA ALA A 156 12.41 12.32 -13.96
C ALA A 156 11.59 11.48 -12.97
N ILE A 157 12.02 10.25 -12.69
CA ILE A 157 11.31 9.30 -11.78
C ILE A 157 12.16 9.07 -10.54
N GLU A 158 11.56 9.22 -9.38
CA GLU A 158 12.15 8.85 -8.09
C GLU A 158 11.51 7.56 -7.54
N HIS A 159 12.26 6.85 -6.72
CA HIS A 159 11.83 5.59 -6.10
C HIS A 159 11.97 5.68 -4.59
N LEU A 160 11.00 5.11 -3.87
CA LEU A 160 11.08 4.90 -2.43
C LEU A 160 10.78 3.45 -2.12
N GLU A 161 11.64 2.83 -1.32
CA GLU A 161 11.44 1.50 -0.76
C GLU A 161 11.09 1.62 0.73
N ILE A 162 10.02 0.94 1.13
CA ILE A 162 9.47 0.99 2.49
C ILE A 162 9.46 -0.42 3.07
N ALA A 163 10.06 -0.60 4.25
CA ALA A 163 9.79 -1.75 5.10
C ALA A 163 8.54 -1.49 5.93
N HIS A 164 7.70 -2.49 6.17
CA HIS A 164 6.46 -2.38 6.91
C HIS A 164 6.22 -3.58 7.80
N GLU A 165 5.32 -3.47 8.79
CA GLU A 165 5.05 -4.53 9.75
C GLU A 165 3.91 -5.47 9.35
N GLY A 166 3.19 -5.15 8.28
CA GLY A 166 2.13 -6.03 7.75
C GLY A 166 1.37 -5.41 6.59
N LEU A 167 0.72 -6.29 5.81
CA LEU A 167 -0.24 -5.95 4.79
C LEU A 167 -1.60 -6.51 5.17
N THR A 168 -2.64 -5.74 4.96
CA THR A 168 -4.03 -6.15 5.19
C THR A 168 -4.88 -5.78 3.99
N LEU A 169 -5.66 -6.74 3.49
CA LEU A 169 -6.70 -6.44 2.53
C LEU A 169 -7.88 -5.84 3.29
N ILE A 170 -8.11 -4.53 3.11
CA ILE A 170 -9.14 -3.78 3.83
C ILE A 170 -10.50 -4.03 3.19
N GLN A 171 -10.56 -4.12 1.86
CA GLN A 171 -11.82 -4.32 1.15
C GLN A 171 -11.65 -4.90 -0.25
N SER A 172 -12.64 -5.69 -0.66
CA SER A 172 -12.91 -6.04 -2.04
C SER A 172 -14.41 -5.89 -2.34
N GLY A 173 -14.78 -5.05 -3.32
CA GLY A 173 -16.16 -4.93 -3.82
C GLY A 173 -17.01 -3.81 -3.21
N SER A 174 -18.28 -3.76 -3.58
CA SER A 174 -19.23 -2.66 -3.35
C SER A 174 -19.66 -2.38 -1.89
N SER A 175 -19.03 -3.01 -0.91
CA SER A 175 -19.35 -2.88 0.52
C SER A 175 -18.45 -1.93 1.31
N LEU A 176 -17.62 -1.12 0.62
CA LEU A 176 -16.69 -0.18 1.27
C LEU A 176 -17.41 0.75 2.27
N GLY A 177 -18.56 1.28 1.88
CA GLY A 177 -19.36 2.15 2.74
C GLY A 177 -19.91 1.44 3.98
N ALA A 178 -20.31 0.17 3.87
CA ALA A 178 -20.87 -0.61 4.98
C ALA A 178 -19.78 -1.04 5.97
N ALA A 179 -18.56 -1.38 5.48
CA ALA A 179 -17.42 -1.74 6.34
C ALA A 179 -16.92 -0.54 7.15
N ILE A 180 -16.87 0.65 6.57
CA ILE A 180 -16.51 1.89 7.26
C ILE A 180 -17.53 2.23 8.34
N LEU A 181 -18.84 2.15 8.03
CA LEU A 181 -19.91 2.37 9.00
C LEU A 181 -19.91 1.33 10.13
N GLY A 182 -19.63 0.06 9.82
CA GLY A 182 -19.50 -1.01 10.81
C GLY A 182 -18.32 -0.83 11.75
N ALA A 183 -17.17 -0.38 11.24
CA ALA A 183 -15.98 -0.10 12.05
C ALA A 183 -16.19 1.12 12.98
N VAL A 184 -16.88 2.16 12.52
CA VAL A 184 -17.22 3.33 13.34
C VAL A 184 -18.20 2.96 14.46
N ASN A 185 -19.23 2.14 14.17
CA ASN A 185 -20.20 1.70 15.17
C ASN A 185 -19.65 0.67 16.20
N ALA A 186 -18.53 0.02 15.91
CA ALA A 186 -17.88 -0.90 16.86
C ALA A 186 -16.95 -0.20 17.86
N ILE A 187 -16.72 1.10 17.70
CA ILE A 187 -15.82 1.92 18.55
C ILE A 187 -16.62 2.78 19.54
N PHE A 188 -17.94 2.90 19.33
CA PHE A 188 -18.90 3.54 20.23
C PHE A 188 -19.85 2.50 20.85
#